data_7b3cd81d458cbea1535f2327262d9c88
#
_entry.id   7b3cd81d458cbea1535f2327262d9c88
#
_cell.length_a   1.000
_cell.length_b   1.000
_cell.length_c   1.000
_cell.angle_alpha   90.00
_cell.angle_beta   90.00
_cell.angle_gamma   90.00
#
_symmetry.space_group_name_H-M   'P 1'
#
loop_
_entity.id
_entity.type
_entity.pdbx_description
1 polymer ?
#
loop_
_entity_poly.entity_id
_entity_poly.type
_entity_poly.pdbx_seq_one_letter_code
_entity_poly.pdbx_strand_id
1 'polypeptide(L)'
;MCTAATYRTKDFYFGRTLDYEFSYGEEIVITPRNYEFNFRHMGQAEEHYAIIGMAHVAGDYPLYYDAINEKGIGMAGLNFVGNAVYAEVTEGKENVASFEFIPWVLRQCATMDEVRALLAKMNLVGTPFAEQFPASQLHWIIADENEAITVESVADGLHIYENPVGVLTNNPPFAQQMFMLNNYIGLSPKQPENSFAKDVPLSTYSRGMGALGLPGDLSSASRFARVAFTRMNAVSGDSEAESVSQFFHILGSVDQQRGCCEVAEGKYEITIYTSCCNATRGIYYYTTYDNHRIMGVDMHAEDLDGTTLTCYPMIEEGQVSWQNGQH
;
A
#
# COMPACT_ATOMS: atom_id res chain seq x y z
N MET A 1 -8.14 2.13 8.61
CA MET A 1 -8.12 2.60 7.19
C MET A 1 -6.72 2.42 6.60
N CYS A 2 -6.48 2.78 5.33
CA CYS A 2 -5.18 2.55 4.68
C CYS A 2 -5.03 3.42 3.45
N THR A 3 -3.79 3.69 3.03
CA THR A 3 -3.49 4.39 1.78
C THR A 3 -2.25 3.77 1.15
N ALA A 4 -2.32 3.29 -0.08
CA ALA A 4 -1.18 2.81 -0.84
C ALA A 4 -0.86 3.75 -1.99
N ALA A 5 0.41 3.84 -2.34
CA ALA A 5 0.89 4.67 -3.44
C ALA A 5 2.08 4.04 -4.16
N THR A 6 2.25 4.44 -5.41
CA THR A 6 3.45 4.19 -6.20
C THR A 6 4.20 5.50 -6.41
N TYR A 7 5.50 5.44 -6.63
CA TYR A 7 6.31 6.59 -7.03
C TYR A 7 7.47 6.13 -7.89
N ARG A 8 7.83 6.90 -8.90
CA ARG A 8 8.94 6.57 -9.78
C ARG A 8 9.86 7.77 -9.94
N THR A 9 11.13 7.54 -9.71
CA THR A 9 12.26 8.43 -10.07
C THR A 9 13.19 7.64 -10.98
N LYS A 10 14.45 7.44 -10.60
CA LYS A 10 15.34 6.47 -11.24
C LYS A 10 14.92 5.03 -10.93
N ASP A 11 14.55 4.78 -9.68
CA ASP A 11 14.03 3.49 -9.20
C ASP A 11 12.50 3.56 -9.02
N PHE A 12 11.86 2.42 -8.89
CA PHE A 12 10.43 2.29 -8.60
C PHE A 12 10.19 2.07 -7.11
N TYR A 13 9.26 2.84 -6.56
CA TYR A 13 8.87 2.80 -5.15
C TYR A 13 7.39 2.46 -5.00
N PHE A 14 7.12 1.58 -4.04
CA PHE A 14 5.79 1.11 -3.69
C PHE A 14 5.64 1.07 -2.17
N GLY A 15 4.49 1.42 -1.63
CA GLY A 15 4.26 1.32 -0.18
C GLY A 15 2.89 1.82 0.24
N ARG A 16 2.68 1.80 1.56
CA ARG A 16 1.37 2.11 2.14
C ARG A 16 1.48 2.70 3.54
N THR A 17 0.38 3.29 4.03
CA THR A 17 0.09 3.44 5.46
C THR A 17 -0.79 2.29 5.93
N LEU A 18 -0.53 1.72 7.12
CA LEU A 18 -1.50 0.90 7.85
C LEU A 18 -2.13 1.76 8.94
N ASP A 19 -3.40 2.10 8.76
CA ASP A 19 -4.14 2.93 9.70
C ASP A 19 -5.15 2.06 10.45
N TYR A 20 -4.97 1.94 11.78
CA TYR A 20 -5.80 1.12 12.65
C TYR A 20 -5.70 1.58 14.11
N GLU A 21 -6.56 1.04 14.98
CA GLU A 21 -6.56 1.43 16.40
C GLU A 21 -5.55 0.66 17.27
N PHE A 22 -4.97 -0.42 16.74
CA PHE A 22 -3.93 -1.21 17.42
C PHE A 22 -3.09 -2.00 16.42
N SER A 23 -1.87 -2.37 16.81
CA SER A 23 -0.97 -3.25 16.05
C SER A 23 -1.32 -4.71 16.29
N TYR A 24 -1.23 -5.54 15.25
CA TYR A 24 -1.34 -7.00 15.35
C TYR A 24 0.02 -7.68 15.59
N GLY A 25 1.09 -6.90 15.79
CA GLY A 25 2.47 -7.39 15.86
C GLY A 25 3.04 -7.63 14.47
N GLU A 26 2.93 -6.61 13.62
CA GLU A 26 3.48 -6.61 12.28
C GLU A 26 5.01 -6.63 12.32
N GLU A 27 5.60 -7.39 11.43
CA GLU A 27 7.05 -7.48 11.27
C GLU A 27 7.44 -7.52 9.80
N ILE A 28 8.67 -7.10 9.49
CA ILE A 28 9.20 -7.21 8.12
C ILE A 28 9.63 -8.66 7.92
N VAL A 29 9.07 -9.30 6.90
CA VAL A 29 9.30 -10.72 6.62
C VAL A 29 9.91 -10.87 5.24
N ILE A 30 11.02 -11.60 5.17
CA ILE A 30 11.60 -12.10 3.93
C ILE A 30 11.21 -13.57 3.78
N THR A 31 10.51 -13.89 2.70
CA THR A 31 10.22 -15.25 2.28
C THR A 31 11.22 -15.63 1.18
N PRO A 32 12.17 -16.53 1.46
CA PRO A 32 13.17 -16.93 0.49
C PRO A 32 12.60 -17.86 -0.58
N ARG A 33 13.32 -18.06 -1.68
CA ARG A 33 12.86 -18.78 -2.90
C ARG A 33 12.44 -20.23 -2.68
N ASN A 34 13.01 -20.90 -1.68
CA ASN A 34 12.73 -22.31 -1.40
C ASN A 34 11.86 -22.49 -0.13
N TYR A 35 11.23 -21.43 0.36
CA TYR A 35 10.23 -21.54 1.42
C TYR A 35 9.00 -22.28 0.89
N GLU A 36 8.51 -23.27 1.63
CA GLU A 36 7.33 -24.05 1.24
C GLU A 36 6.03 -23.34 1.60
N PHE A 37 5.35 -22.78 0.61
CA PHE A 37 3.97 -22.29 0.80
C PHE A 37 2.99 -23.46 0.72
N ASN A 38 2.10 -23.54 1.70
CA ASN A 38 0.97 -24.48 1.73
C ASN A 38 -0.34 -23.73 1.48
N PHE A 39 -0.74 -23.59 0.21
CA PHE A 39 -1.96 -22.92 -0.19
C PHE A 39 -3.19 -23.81 0.05
N ARG A 40 -4.28 -23.21 0.58
CA ARG A 40 -5.49 -23.94 1.02
C ARG A 40 -6.11 -24.81 -0.07
N HIS A 41 -6.10 -24.33 -1.32
CA HIS A 41 -6.77 -25.00 -2.44
C HIS A 41 -5.81 -25.33 -3.57
N MET A 42 -4.61 -24.78 -3.56
CA MET A 42 -3.64 -24.92 -4.66
C MET A 42 -2.46 -25.82 -4.32
N GLY A 43 -2.42 -26.38 -3.08
CA GLY A 43 -1.38 -27.29 -2.65
C GLY A 43 -0.05 -26.60 -2.33
N GLN A 44 1.04 -27.35 -2.38
CA GLN A 44 2.37 -26.91 -2.03
C GLN A 44 3.08 -26.21 -3.20
N ALA A 45 3.89 -25.21 -2.86
CA ALA A 45 4.78 -24.53 -3.79
C ALA A 45 6.14 -24.29 -3.11
N GLU A 46 7.19 -24.96 -3.61
CA GLU A 46 8.54 -24.97 -3.04
C GLU A 46 9.51 -24.04 -3.79
N GLU A 47 9.22 -23.70 -5.04
CA GLU A 47 10.05 -22.81 -5.86
C GLU A 47 9.27 -21.56 -6.26
N HIS A 48 9.82 -20.38 -5.94
CA HIS A 48 9.19 -19.11 -6.23
C HIS A 48 10.16 -17.94 -6.16
N TYR A 49 9.73 -16.74 -6.54
CA TYR A 49 10.51 -15.53 -6.32
C TYR A 49 10.56 -15.19 -4.82
N ALA A 50 11.69 -14.66 -4.37
CA ALA A 50 11.82 -14.14 -3.02
C ALA A 50 10.91 -12.93 -2.84
N ILE A 51 10.33 -12.81 -1.64
CA ILE A 51 9.35 -11.76 -1.28
C ILE A 51 9.87 -11.06 -0.02
N ILE A 52 9.75 -9.73 0.04
CA ILE A 52 9.90 -8.95 1.27
C ILE A 52 8.67 -8.07 1.47
N GLY A 53 8.17 -8.01 2.70
CA GLY A 53 6.99 -7.20 3.02
C GLY A 53 6.70 -7.12 4.49
N MET A 54 5.69 -6.34 4.86
CA MET A 54 5.13 -6.31 6.20
C MET A 54 4.07 -7.39 6.35
N ALA A 55 4.20 -8.23 7.36
CA ALA A 55 3.29 -9.32 7.61
C ALA A 55 3.03 -9.56 9.10
N HIS A 56 1.92 -10.20 9.42
CA HIS A 56 1.74 -10.89 10.67
C HIS A 56 2.07 -12.38 10.45
N VAL A 57 3.07 -12.91 11.17
CA VAL A 57 3.44 -14.32 11.05
C VAL A 57 2.60 -15.15 12.00
N ALA A 58 1.78 -16.04 11.45
CA ALA A 58 0.91 -16.93 12.21
C ALA A 58 1.24 -18.38 11.89
N GLY A 59 1.86 -19.10 12.86
CA GLY A 59 2.23 -20.51 12.70
C GLY A 59 3.11 -20.74 11.46
N ASP A 60 4.18 -20.00 11.35
CA ASP A 60 5.15 -20.00 10.25
C ASP A 60 4.60 -19.55 8.88
N TYR A 61 3.37 -19.00 8.80
CA TYR A 61 2.78 -18.48 7.58
C TYR A 61 2.76 -16.94 7.59
N PRO A 62 3.33 -16.25 6.57
CA PRO A 62 3.35 -14.80 6.50
C PRO A 62 2.02 -14.27 5.92
N LEU A 63 1.20 -13.64 6.76
CA LEU A 63 -0.01 -12.93 6.36
C LEU A 63 0.36 -11.50 5.95
N TYR A 64 0.72 -11.29 4.69
CA TYR A 64 1.20 -10.02 4.18
C TYR A 64 0.11 -8.95 4.11
N TYR A 65 0.44 -7.75 4.56
CA TYR A 65 -0.34 -6.51 4.34
C TYR A 65 0.09 -5.80 3.06
N ASP A 66 1.39 -5.72 2.82
CA ASP A 66 2.04 -5.23 1.61
C ASP A 66 3.39 -5.93 1.43
N ALA A 67 3.79 -6.11 0.19
CA ALA A 67 5.06 -6.74 -0.14
C ALA A 67 5.51 -6.39 -1.55
N ILE A 68 6.79 -6.63 -1.81
CA ILE A 68 7.39 -6.66 -3.14
C ILE A 68 8.09 -8.00 -3.36
N ASN A 69 8.22 -8.42 -4.61
CA ASN A 69 9.09 -9.53 -4.96
C ASN A 69 10.42 -9.05 -5.57
N GLU A 70 11.37 -9.96 -5.69
CA GLU A 70 12.69 -9.69 -6.29
C GLU A 70 12.66 -9.31 -7.77
N LYS A 71 11.49 -9.37 -8.42
CA LYS A 71 11.28 -8.97 -9.83
C LYS A 71 10.72 -7.56 -9.96
N GLY A 72 10.43 -6.88 -8.83
CA GLY A 72 9.98 -5.51 -8.83
C GLY A 72 8.45 -5.33 -8.87
N ILE A 73 7.67 -6.40 -8.70
CA ILE A 73 6.21 -6.30 -8.53
C ILE A 73 5.91 -5.97 -7.07
N GLY A 74 5.11 -4.93 -6.85
CA GLY A 74 4.58 -4.56 -5.54
C GLY A 74 3.08 -4.85 -5.43
N MET A 75 2.62 -5.27 -4.25
CA MET A 75 1.21 -5.53 -3.97
C MET A 75 0.85 -5.17 -2.53
N ALA A 76 -0.34 -4.59 -2.33
CA ALA A 76 -0.87 -4.28 -1.00
C ALA A 76 -2.37 -4.56 -0.95
N GLY A 77 -2.83 -5.11 0.19
CA GLY A 77 -4.25 -5.30 0.50
C GLY A 77 -4.74 -4.21 1.46
N LEU A 78 -5.86 -3.58 1.14
CA LEU A 78 -6.46 -2.50 1.92
C LEU A 78 -7.90 -2.83 2.29
N ASN A 79 -8.36 -2.36 3.44
CA ASN A 79 -9.74 -2.60 3.90
C ASN A 79 -10.78 -2.07 2.89
N PHE A 80 -11.75 -2.95 2.58
CA PHE A 80 -12.83 -2.69 1.63
C PHE A 80 -14.17 -3.17 2.21
N VAL A 81 -14.40 -2.83 3.46
CA VAL A 81 -15.51 -3.31 4.29
C VAL A 81 -16.87 -2.96 3.70
N GLY A 82 -17.74 -3.96 3.62
CA GLY A 82 -19.11 -3.82 3.08
C GLY A 82 -19.20 -3.88 1.55
N ASN A 83 -18.07 -3.88 0.83
CA ASN A 83 -18.02 -4.01 -0.64
C ASN A 83 -17.40 -5.33 -1.09
N ALA A 84 -16.38 -5.83 -0.36
CA ALA A 84 -15.71 -7.06 -0.74
C ALA A 84 -16.66 -8.26 -0.61
N VAL A 85 -16.78 -9.04 -1.69
CA VAL A 85 -17.52 -10.30 -1.77
C VAL A 85 -16.62 -11.31 -2.48
N TYR A 86 -16.33 -12.42 -1.81
CA TYR A 86 -15.50 -13.48 -2.37
C TYR A 86 -16.35 -14.60 -2.94
N ALA A 87 -15.84 -15.24 -3.98
CA ALA A 87 -16.52 -16.35 -4.63
C ALA A 87 -16.46 -17.63 -3.79
N GLU A 88 -17.34 -18.58 -4.11
CA GLU A 88 -17.24 -19.95 -3.62
C GLU A 88 -16.15 -20.71 -4.39
N VAL A 89 -15.60 -21.75 -3.75
CA VAL A 89 -14.63 -22.66 -4.39
C VAL A 89 -15.27 -23.29 -5.62
N THR A 90 -14.61 -23.16 -6.77
CA THR A 90 -15.12 -23.64 -8.06
C THR A 90 -14.14 -24.65 -8.65
N GLU A 91 -14.66 -25.84 -9.02
CA GLU A 91 -13.86 -26.88 -9.67
C GLU A 91 -13.28 -26.40 -11.02
N GLY A 92 -12.02 -26.73 -11.27
CA GLY A 92 -11.32 -26.37 -12.51
C GLY A 92 -10.78 -24.92 -12.56
N LYS A 93 -10.94 -24.14 -11.47
CA LYS A 93 -10.33 -22.82 -11.33
C LYS A 93 -9.20 -22.82 -10.33
N GLU A 94 -8.30 -21.85 -10.45
CA GLU A 94 -7.27 -21.57 -9.44
C GLU A 94 -7.92 -20.85 -8.25
N ASN A 95 -8.39 -21.62 -7.25
CA ASN A 95 -9.03 -21.07 -6.05
C ASN A 95 -7.97 -20.55 -5.07
N VAL A 96 -7.93 -19.26 -4.84
CA VAL A 96 -6.96 -18.62 -3.97
C VAL A 96 -7.69 -17.93 -2.83
N ALA A 97 -7.36 -18.26 -1.58
CA ALA A 97 -7.93 -17.58 -0.43
C ALA A 97 -7.45 -16.12 -0.37
N SER A 98 -8.30 -15.21 0.12
CA SER A 98 -7.99 -13.78 0.13
C SER A 98 -6.70 -13.44 0.89
N PHE A 99 -6.37 -14.15 1.96
CA PHE A 99 -5.14 -13.99 2.73
C PHE A 99 -3.88 -14.51 2.00
N GLU A 100 -4.07 -15.39 1.00
CA GLU A 100 -3.00 -15.97 0.18
C GLU A 100 -2.72 -15.15 -1.07
N PHE A 101 -3.55 -14.14 -1.38
CA PHE A 101 -3.51 -13.48 -2.68
C PHE A 101 -2.19 -12.74 -2.91
N ILE A 102 -1.64 -12.04 -1.92
CA ILE A 102 -0.35 -11.37 -2.05
C ILE A 102 0.78 -12.38 -2.34
N PRO A 103 1.03 -13.41 -1.51
CA PRO A 103 2.09 -14.36 -1.81
C PRO A 103 1.79 -15.17 -3.07
N TRP A 104 0.53 -15.46 -3.41
CA TRP A 104 0.17 -16.18 -4.63
C TRP A 104 0.60 -15.45 -5.90
N VAL A 105 0.39 -14.13 -5.95
CA VAL A 105 0.82 -13.30 -7.09
C VAL A 105 2.34 -13.14 -7.10
N LEU A 106 2.91 -12.68 -5.98
CA LEU A 106 4.31 -12.27 -5.91
C LEU A 106 5.29 -13.43 -6.08
N ARG A 107 4.90 -14.65 -5.70
CA ARG A 107 5.77 -15.82 -5.85
C ARG A 107 6.05 -16.21 -7.31
N GLN A 108 5.19 -15.84 -8.26
CA GLN A 108 5.24 -16.43 -9.61
C GLN A 108 5.19 -15.39 -10.74
N CYS A 109 4.86 -14.13 -10.48
CA CYS A 109 4.77 -13.11 -11.51
C CYS A 109 6.02 -12.20 -11.50
N ALA A 110 6.66 -12.05 -12.66
CA ALA A 110 7.78 -11.13 -12.88
C ALA A 110 7.36 -9.87 -13.67
N THR A 111 6.20 -9.89 -14.29
CA THR A 111 5.66 -8.81 -15.14
C THR A 111 4.18 -8.60 -14.89
N MET A 112 3.67 -7.41 -15.23
CA MET A 112 2.23 -7.13 -15.12
C MET A 112 1.40 -7.92 -16.13
N ASP A 113 1.96 -8.32 -17.27
CA ASP A 113 1.30 -9.24 -18.21
C ASP A 113 1.07 -10.63 -17.60
N GLU A 114 2.04 -11.15 -16.85
CA GLU A 114 1.89 -12.39 -16.09
C GLU A 114 0.86 -12.25 -14.96
N VAL A 115 0.83 -11.11 -14.26
CA VAL A 115 -0.21 -10.80 -13.28
C VAL A 115 -1.60 -10.84 -13.92
N ARG A 116 -1.81 -10.17 -15.06
CA ARG A 116 -3.10 -10.17 -15.77
C ARG A 116 -3.50 -11.57 -16.23
N ALA A 117 -2.55 -12.35 -16.75
CA ALA A 117 -2.79 -13.72 -17.17
C ALA A 117 -3.17 -14.64 -16.00
N LEU A 118 -2.56 -14.41 -14.82
CA LEU A 118 -2.89 -15.12 -13.59
C LEU A 118 -4.30 -14.75 -13.10
N LEU A 119 -4.61 -13.47 -13.01
CA LEU A 119 -5.93 -12.98 -12.57
C LEU A 119 -7.08 -13.50 -13.45
N ALA A 120 -6.85 -13.70 -14.74
CA ALA A 120 -7.85 -14.23 -15.66
C ALA A 120 -8.27 -15.70 -15.38
N LYS A 121 -7.40 -16.48 -14.70
CA LYS A 121 -7.66 -17.89 -14.34
C LYS A 121 -8.12 -18.03 -12.89
N MET A 122 -7.82 -17.04 -12.08
CA MET A 122 -7.97 -17.10 -10.63
C MET A 122 -9.43 -16.98 -10.21
N ASN A 123 -9.74 -17.61 -9.10
CA ASN A 123 -11.00 -17.48 -8.37
C ASN A 123 -10.66 -17.09 -6.93
N LEU A 124 -10.95 -15.86 -6.55
CA LEU A 124 -10.66 -15.35 -5.22
C LEU A 124 -11.75 -15.79 -4.25
N VAL A 125 -11.38 -16.60 -3.24
CA VAL A 125 -12.33 -17.24 -2.34
C VAL A 125 -12.22 -16.73 -0.90
N GLY A 126 -13.34 -16.78 -0.17
CA GLY A 126 -13.44 -16.29 1.22
C GLY A 126 -13.02 -17.32 2.27
N THR A 127 -12.15 -18.28 1.95
CA THR A 127 -11.65 -19.24 2.91
C THR A 127 -10.86 -18.54 4.03
N PRO A 128 -11.21 -18.72 5.32
CA PRO A 128 -10.49 -18.09 6.42
C PRO A 128 -9.12 -18.75 6.64
N PHE A 129 -8.16 -17.99 7.19
CA PHE A 129 -6.89 -18.55 7.63
C PHE A 129 -7.08 -19.52 8.79
N ALA A 130 -7.87 -19.10 9.80
CA ALA A 130 -8.27 -19.89 10.96
C ALA A 130 -9.59 -19.34 11.50
N GLU A 131 -10.20 -20.00 12.47
CA GLU A 131 -11.47 -19.55 13.08
C GLU A 131 -11.36 -18.12 13.65
N GLN A 132 -10.23 -17.82 14.31
CA GLN A 132 -9.93 -16.48 14.85
C GLN A 132 -9.46 -15.47 13.82
N PHE A 133 -9.14 -15.89 12.61
CA PHE A 133 -8.71 -15.04 11.48
C PHE A 133 -9.65 -15.26 10.28
N PRO A 134 -10.87 -14.69 10.31
CA PRO A 134 -11.79 -14.78 9.18
C PRO A 134 -11.26 -14.07 7.95
N ALA A 135 -11.83 -14.37 6.78
CA ALA A 135 -11.45 -13.69 5.54
C ALA A 135 -11.70 -12.18 5.67
N SER A 136 -10.63 -11.41 5.64
CA SER A 136 -10.70 -9.95 5.68
C SER A 136 -11.31 -9.40 4.40
N GLN A 137 -12.15 -8.38 4.51
CA GLN A 137 -12.75 -7.69 3.38
C GLN A 137 -11.74 -6.70 2.79
N LEU A 138 -11.06 -7.10 1.74
CA LEU A 138 -9.97 -6.35 1.13
C LEU A 138 -10.22 -6.07 -0.35
N HIS A 139 -9.51 -5.06 -0.86
CA HIS A 139 -9.19 -4.87 -2.27
C HIS A 139 -7.69 -4.59 -2.40
N TRP A 140 -7.13 -4.65 -3.59
CA TRP A 140 -5.68 -4.65 -3.77
C TRP A 140 -5.23 -3.69 -4.85
N ILE A 141 -4.03 -3.13 -4.65
CA ILE A 141 -3.23 -2.50 -5.70
C ILE A 141 -2.06 -3.42 -6.03
N ILE A 142 -1.79 -3.60 -7.31
CA ILE A 142 -0.63 -4.32 -7.84
C ILE A 142 0.05 -3.40 -8.83
N ALA A 143 1.37 -3.28 -8.75
CA ALA A 143 2.10 -2.35 -9.60
C ALA A 143 3.54 -2.80 -9.88
N ASP A 144 4.06 -2.36 -11.01
CA ASP A 144 5.47 -2.35 -11.35
C ASP A 144 5.93 -0.92 -11.67
N GLU A 145 7.13 -0.77 -12.22
CA GLU A 145 7.69 0.54 -12.60
C GLU A 145 6.89 1.27 -13.69
N ASN A 146 6.07 0.58 -14.47
CA ASN A 146 5.38 1.11 -15.64
C ASN A 146 3.90 1.38 -15.42
N GLU A 147 3.23 0.53 -14.62
CA GLU A 147 1.78 0.59 -14.46
C GLU A 147 1.33 0.15 -13.06
N ALA A 148 0.08 0.45 -12.76
CA ALA A 148 -0.62 -0.04 -11.59
C ALA A 148 -2.04 -0.48 -11.97
N ILE A 149 -2.55 -1.52 -11.31
CA ILE A 149 -3.94 -1.96 -11.39
C ILE A 149 -4.55 -2.02 -10.00
N THR A 150 -5.87 -1.88 -9.94
CA THR A 150 -6.66 -2.13 -8.74
C THR A 150 -7.53 -3.36 -8.96
N VAL A 151 -7.53 -4.28 -7.99
CA VAL A 151 -8.31 -5.52 -8.02
C VAL A 151 -9.36 -5.48 -6.93
N GLU A 152 -10.62 -5.58 -7.31
CA GLU A 152 -11.79 -5.58 -6.42
C GLU A 152 -12.66 -6.81 -6.69
N SER A 153 -12.90 -7.62 -5.65
CA SER A 153 -13.87 -8.72 -5.69
C SER A 153 -15.15 -8.25 -5.01
N VAL A 154 -16.20 -8.09 -5.78
CA VAL A 154 -17.49 -7.53 -5.35
C VAL A 154 -18.65 -8.44 -5.77
N ALA A 155 -19.89 -8.05 -5.47
CA ALA A 155 -21.06 -8.92 -5.64
C ALA A 155 -21.29 -9.43 -7.07
N ASP A 156 -20.85 -8.71 -8.10
CA ASP A 156 -20.96 -9.07 -9.51
C ASP A 156 -19.67 -9.67 -10.10
N GLY A 157 -18.64 -9.91 -9.27
CA GLY A 157 -17.44 -10.63 -9.65
C GLY A 157 -16.13 -9.91 -9.34
N LEU A 158 -15.05 -10.41 -9.96
CA LEU A 158 -13.71 -9.85 -9.84
C LEU A 158 -13.51 -8.77 -10.91
N HIS A 159 -13.24 -7.55 -10.48
CA HIS A 159 -12.94 -6.42 -11.33
C HIS A 159 -11.47 -6.05 -11.27
N ILE A 160 -10.90 -5.76 -12.43
CA ILE A 160 -9.52 -5.29 -12.60
C ILE A 160 -9.59 -3.93 -13.29
N TYR A 161 -9.12 -2.90 -12.62
CA TYR A 161 -9.11 -1.54 -13.12
C TYR A 161 -7.69 -1.07 -13.41
N GLU A 162 -7.47 -0.42 -14.53
CA GLU A 162 -6.27 0.39 -14.74
C GLU A 162 -6.23 1.52 -13.71
N ASN A 163 -5.09 1.69 -13.05
CA ASN A 163 -4.92 2.70 -12.00
C ASN A 163 -3.89 3.76 -12.42
N PRO A 164 -4.28 4.74 -13.25
CA PRO A 164 -3.35 5.74 -13.78
C PRO A 164 -2.79 6.70 -12.72
N VAL A 165 -3.44 6.78 -11.55
CA VAL A 165 -2.95 7.63 -10.46
C VAL A 165 -2.02 6.90 -9.50
N GLY A 166 -1.93 5.55 -9.59
CA GLY A 166 -1.06 4.73 -8.76
C GLY A 166 -1.34 4.85 -7.25
N VAL A 167 -2.61 5.06 -6.87
CA VAL A 167 -3.05 5.24 -5.48
C VAL A 167 -4.27 4.36 -5.23
N LEU A 168 -4.36 3.79 -4.03
CA LEU A 168 -5.54 3.11 -3.52
C LEU A 168 -5.75 3.50 -2.06
N THR A 169 -7.02 3.70 -1.66
CA THR A 169 -7.40 3.91 -0.26
C THR A 169 -8.39 2.82 0.19
N ASN A 170 -9.58 3.17 0.62
CA ASN A 170 -10.60 2.24 1.08
C ASN A 170 -11.89 2.45 0.28
N ASN A 171 -13.08 2.41 0.93
CA ASN A 171 -14.35 2.76 0.31
C ASN A 171 -14.40 4.23 -0.17
N PRO A 172 -15.16 4.56 -1.20
CA PRO A 172 -15.97 3.69 -2.04
C PRO A 172 -15.14 2.89 -3.06
N PRO A 173 -15.77 2.03 -3.91
CA PRO A 173 -15.10 1.32 -4.99
C PRO A 173 -14.24 2.23 -5.89
N PHE A 174 -13.16 1.69 -6.40
CA PHE A 174 -12.12 2.44 -7.12
C PHE A 174 -12.66 3.27 -8.29
N ALA A 175 -13.59 2.71 -9.08
CA ALA A 175 -14.20 3.45 -10.19
C ALA A 175 -14.94 4.71 -9.73
N GLN A 176 -15.55 4.69 -8.53
CA GLN A 176 -16.19 5.87 -7.93
C GLN A 176 -15.15 6.87 -7.43
N GLN A 177 -14.08 6.41 -6.81
CA GLN A 177 -12.98 7.31 -6.39
C GLN A 177 -12.36 8.02 -7.60
N MET A 178 -12.12 7.30 -8.69
CA MET A 178 -11.63 7.90 -9.95
C MET A 178 -12.62 8.92 -10.51
N PHE A 179 -13.93 8.61 -10.50
CA PHE A 179 -14.95 9.57 -10.91
C PHE A 179 -14.94 10.84 -10.05
N MET A 180 -14.78 10.71 -8.73
CA MET A 180 -14.75 11.85 -7.81
C MET A 180 -13.57 12.79 -8.03
N LEU A 181 -12.46 12.33 -8.63
CA LEU A 181 -11.34 13.20 -9.01
C LEU A 181 -11.73 14.30 -9.98
N ASN A 182 -12.84 14.16 -10.73
CA ASN A 182 -13.38 15.23 -11.57
C ASN A 182 -13.71 16.50 -10.78
N ASN A 183 -14.01 16.41 -9.49
CA ASN A 183 -14.25 17.56 -8.63
C ASN A 183 -12.98 18.40 -8.41
N TYR A 184 -11.81 17.86 -8.71
CA TYR A 184 -10.51 18.43 -8.42
C TYR A 184 -9.69 18.80 -9.67
N ILE A 185 -10.30 18.78 -10.87
CA ILE A 185 -9.61 19.09 -12.13
C ILE A 185 -9.04 20.51 -12.18
N GLY A 186 -9.52 21.41 -11.33
CA GLY A 186 -9.00 22.77 -11.22
C GLY A 186 -7.78 22.94 -10.35
N LEU A 187 -7.37 21.88 -9.61
CA LEU A 187 -6.20 21.95 -8.75
C LEU A 187 -4.89 22.01 -9.56
N SER A 188 -3.95 22.77 -9.06
CA SER A 188 -2.64 22.97 -9.70
C SER A 188 -1.56 23.26 -8.65
N PRO A 189 -0.29 22.83 -8.84
CA PRO A 189 0.82 23.30 -8.02
C PRO A 189 1.18 24.76 -8.29
N LYS A 190 0.66 25.37 -9.38
CA LYS A 190 0.90 26.75 -9.77
C LYS A 190 -0.09 27.69 -9.09
N GLN A 191 0.31 28.94 -8.90
CA GLN A 191 -0.62 29.99 -8.44
C GLN A 191 -1.73 30.23 -9.47
N PRO A 192 -3.00 30.37 -9.03
CA PRO A 192 -4.10 30.63 -9.94
C PRO A 192 -4.10 32.10 -10.42
N GLU A 193 -4.57 32.28 -11.65
CA GLU A 193 -4.98 33.58 -12.14
C GLU A 193 -6.46 33.81 -11.80
N ASN A 194 -6.89 35.09 -11.78
CA ASN A 194 -8.30 35.43 -11.57
C ASN A 194 -9.17 35.00 -12.75
N SER A 195 -9.79 33.82 -12.62
CA SER A 195 -10.77 33.27 -13.56
C SER A 195 -12.22 33.47 -13.08
N PHE A 196 -12.43 34.05 -11.89
CA PHE A 196 -13.75 34.21 -11.28
C PHE A 196 -14.57 35.29 -12.02
N ALA A 197 -14.01 36.51 -12.16
CA ALA A 197 -14.61 37.58 -12.92
C ALA A 197 -13.55 38.63 -13.29
N LYS A 198 -13.55 39.09 -14.56
CA LYS A 198 -12.55 40.06 -15.05
C LYS A 198 -12.65 41.43 -14.35
N ASP A 199 -13.88 41.83 -13.99
CA ASP A 199 -14.15 43.14 -13.44
C ASP A 199 -14.03 43.17 -11.90
N VAL A 200 -13.74 42.07 -11.25
CA VAL A 200 -13.50 41.96 -9.81
C VAL A 200 -11.99 41.79 -9.56
N PRO A 201 -11.34 42.73 -8.86
CA PRO A 201 -9.91 42.74 -8.64
C PRO A 201 -9.51 41.73 -7.56
N LEU A 202 -9.56 40.44 -7.89
CA LEU A 202 -9.08 39.33 -7.01
C LEU A 202 -7.63 39.01 -7.27
N SER A 203 -6.89 38.79 -6.20
CA SER A 203 -5.48 38.40 -6.26
C SER A 203 -5.16 37.34 -5.23
N THR A 204 -4.09 36.57 -5.48
CA THR A 204 -3.58 35.59 -4.51
C THR A 204 -2.97 36.29 -3.29
N TYR A 205 -3.33 35.83 -2.08
CA TYR A 205 -2.83 36.40 -0.82
C TYR A 205 -1.74 35.52 -0.17
N SER A 206 -1.52 34.30 -0.67
CA SER A 206 -0.48 33.38 -0.19
C SER A 206 0.01 32.46 -1.30
N ARG A 207 1.14 31.77 -1.06
CA ARG A 207 1.60 30.67 -1.91
C ARG A 207 0.72 29.44 -1.70
N GLY A 208 0.69 28.51 -2.68
CA GLY A 208 -0.04 27.25 -2.60
C GLY A 208 -1.55 27.34 -2.91
N MET A 209 -2.06 28.51 -3.30
CA MET A 209 -3.49 28.71 -3.58
C MET A 209 -3.98 27.94 -4.82
N GLY A 210 -3.09 27.42 -5.68
CA GLY A 210 -3.50 26.54 -6.77
C GLY A 210 -4.10 25.21 -6.30
N ALA A 211 -3.77 24.77 -5.09
CA ALA A 211 -4.36 23.60 -4.45
C ALA A 211 -5.54 23.94 -3.52
N LEU A 212 -6.13 25.15 -3.61
CA LEU A 212 -7.28 25.52 -2.80
C LEU A 212 -8.49 24.62 -3.12
N GLY A 213 -9.01 23.95 -2.10
CA GLY A 213 -10.06 22.94 -2.24
C GLY A 213 -9.55 21.49 -2.23
N LEU A 214 -8.23 21.27 -2.19
CA LEU A 214 -7.71 19.95 -1.89
C LEU A 214 -8.21 19.49 -0.50
N PRO A 215 -8.88 18.32 -0.37
CA PRO A 215 -9.53 17.95 0.87
C PRO A 215 -8.54 17.70 1.99
N GLY A 216 -8.87 18.09 3.22
CA GLY A 216 -8.00 18.00 4.40
C GLY A 216 -8.42 16.98 5.43
N ASP A 217 -9.62 16.40 5.30
CA ASP A 217 -10.12 15.40 6.24
C ASP A 217 -9.50 14.01 5.97
N LEU A 218 -9.70 13.08 6.92
CA LEU A 218 -9.09 11.75 6.91
C LEU A 218 -9.97 10.68 6.24
N SER A 219 -11.12 11.04 5.64
CA SER A 219 -11.94 10.07 4.91
C SER A 219 -11.20 9.46 3.72
N SER A 220 -11.60 8.27 3.34
CA SER A 220 -10.94 7.51 2.25
C SER A 220 -10.89 8.29 0.94
N ALA A 221 -12.01 8.89 0.52
CA ALA A 221 -12.08 9.66 -0.72
C ALA A 221 -11.21 10.93 -0.68
N SER A 222 -11.12 11.59 0.46
CA SER A 222 -10.27 12.76 0.68
C SER A 222 -8.79 12.40 0.65
N ARG A 223 -8.41 11.30 1.30
CA ARG A 223 -7.03 10.76 1.25
C ARG A 223 -6.66 10.35 -0.17
N PHE A 224 -7.57 9.71 -0.90
CA PHE A 224 -7.34 9.33 -2.29
C PHE A 224 -7.03 10.57 -3.15
N ALA A 225 -7.88 11.58 -3.12
CA ALA A 225 -7.68 12.81 -3.89
C ALA A 225 -6.37 13.53 -3.50
N ARG A 226 -6.08 13.59 -2.19
CA ARG A 226 -4.87 14.26 -1.67
C ARG A 226 -3.60 13.53 -2.11
N VAL A 227 -3.53 12.21 -1.93
CA VAL A 227 -2.34 11.43 -2.30
C VAL A 227 -2.18 11.40 -3.82
N ALA A 228 -3.28 11.27 -4.59
CA ALA A 228 -3.22 11.35 -6.04
C ALA A 228 -2.62 12.69 -6.52
N PHE A 229 -3.12 13.81 -5.99
CA PHE A 229 -2.59 15.14 -6.31
C PHE A 229 -1.12 15.27 -5.90
N THR A 230 -0.78 14.89 -4.67
CA THR A 230 0.58 15.01 -4.13
C THR A 230 1.55 14.15 -4.95
N ARG A 231 1.23 12.88 -5.17
CA ARG A 231 2.05 11.93 -5.94
C ARG A 231 2.29 12.39 -7.38
N MET A 232 1.24 12.89 -8.04
CA MET A 232 1.31 13.32 -9.45
C MET A 232 2.10 14.61 -9.65
N ASN A 233 2.26 15.42 -8.60
CA ASN A 233 2.97 16.71 -8.64
C ASN A 233 4.27 16.72 -7.83
N ALA A 234 4.56 15.66 -7.06
CA ALA A 234 5.78 15.56 -6.28
C ALA A 234 7.02 15.48 -7.19
N VAL A 235 8.07 16.18 -6.80
CA VAL A 235 9.36 16.20 -7.48
C VAL A 235 10.44 15.80 -6.49
N SER A 236 11.34 14.94 -6.90
CA SER A 236 12.49 14.47 -6.12
C SER A 236 13.75 14.49 -6.99
N GLY A 237 14.92 14.41 -6.36
CA GLY A 237 16.15 14.02 -7.06
C GLY A 237 16.16 12.51 -7.35
N ASP A 238 17.22 12.07 -8.05
CA ASP A 238 17.35 10.69 -8.53
C ASP A 238 18.06 9.76 -7.52
N SER A 239 18.61 10.29 -6.43
CA SER A 239 19.21 9.45 -5.40
C SER A 239 18.13 8.70 -4.61
N GLU A 240 18.48 7.51 -4.13
CA GLU A 240 17.60 6.70 -3.31
C GLU A 240 17.14 7.45 -2.05
N ALA A 241 18.05 8.13 -1.36
CA ALA A 241 17.73 8.89 -0.16
C ALA A 241 16.71 10.02 -0.42
N GLU A 242 16.85 10.75 -1.52
CA GLU A 242 15.89 11.79 -1.92
C GLU A 242 14.54 11.20 -2.28
N SER A 243 14.54 10.10 -3.04
CA SER A 243 13.31 9.42 -3.48
C SER A 243 12.54 8.79 -2.31
N VAL A 244 13.23 8.10 -1.40
CA VAL A 244 12.65 7.53 -0.17
C VAL A 244 12.08 8.64 0.71
N SER A 245 12.83 9.73 0.94
CA SER A 245 12.35 10.90 1.67
C SER A 245 11.09 11.47 1.03
N GLN A 246 11.08 11.67 -0.30
CA GLN A 246 9.92 12.20 -1.01
C GLN A 246 8.71 11.26 -0.93
N PHE A 247 8.93 9.93 -0.97
CA PHE A 247 7.85 8.97 -0.82
C PHE A 247 7.17 9.08 0.56
N PHE A 248 7.95 9.19 1.63
CA PHE A 248 7.41 9.42 2.97
C PHE A 248 6.66 10.76 3.08
N HIS A 249 7.07 11.82 2.37
CA HIS A 249 6.30 13.07 2.29
C HIS A 249 4.98 12.90 1.53
N ILE A 250 4.92 12.05 0.49
CA ILE A 250 3.66 11.77 -0.22
C ILE A 250 2.67 11.11 0.73
N LEU A 251 3.04 10.00 1.39
CA LEU A 251 2.15 9.28 2.30
C LEU A 251 1.94 10.02 3.62
N GLY A 252 2.94 10.75 4.14
CA GLY A 252 2.80 11.60 5.34
C GLY A 252 1.75 12.70 5.20
N SER A 253 1.33 13.03 3.96
CA SER A 253 0.22 13.96 3.73
C SER A 253 -1.13 13.44 4.24
N VAL A 254 -1.25 12.15 4.55
CA VAL A 254 -2.46 11.47 5.01
C VAL A 254 -2.26 10.66 6.30
N ASP A 255 -1.17 10.91 7.02
CA ASP A 255 -0.95 10.31 8.34
C ASP A 255 -2.13 10.57 9.27
N GLN A 256 -2.52 9.56 10.03
CA GLN A 256 -3.61 9.62 10.99
C GLN A 256 -3.08 9.89 12.39
N GLN A 257 -3.41 11.06 12.91
CA GLN A 257 -2.98 11.51 14.23
C GLN A 257 -3.94 11.00 15.31
N ARG A 258 -3.41 10.52 16.43
CA ARG A 258 -4.21 10.09 17.58
C ARG A 258 -5.15 11.22 18.04
N GLY A 259 -6.42 10.89 18.14
CA GLY A 259 -7.48 11.84 18.54
C GLY A 259 -8.22 12.49 17.38
N CYS A 260 -7.76 12.35 16.13
CA CYS A 260 -8.41 12.96 14.96
C CYS A 260 -9.41 12.02 14.24
N CYS A 261 -9.36 10.73 14.51
CA CYS A 261 -10.31 9.73 14.01
C CYS A 261 -10.69 8.77 15.12
N GLU A 262 -11.83 9.01 15.79
CA GLU A 262 -12.37 8.16 16.83
C GLU A 262 -13.26 7.08 16.21
N VAL A 263 -12.92 5.79 16.43
CA VAL A 263 -13.64 4.63 15.89
C VAL A 263 -14.59 4.03 16.93
N ALA A 264 -14.32 4.22 18.22
CA ALA A 264 -15.17 3.91 19.35
C ALA A 264 -14.73 4.78 20.52
N GLU A 265 -15.52 4.87 21.61
CA GLU A 265 -15.18 5.68 22.79
C GLU A 265 -13.76 5.40 23.29
N GLY A 266 -12.90 6.42 23.22
CA GLY A 266 -11.50 6.36 23.63
C GLY A 266 -10.58 5.53 22.72
N LYS A 267 -11.06 5.05 21.56
CA LYS A 267 -10.26 4.32 20.56
C LYS A 267 -10.08 5.17 19.31
N TYR A 268 -8.84 5.40 18.97
CA TYR A 268 -8.46 6.26 17.86
C TYR A 268 -7.70 5.49 16.80
N GLU A 269 -8.05 5.70 15.55
CA GLU A 269 -7.25 5.24 14.43
C GLU A 269 -5.99 6.09 14.32
N ILE A 270 -4.84 5.43 14.14
CA ILE A 270 -3.53 6.05 13.92
C ILE A 270 -2.82 5.35 12.78
N THR A 271 -1.87 6.02 12.15
CA THR A 271 -0.96 5.37 11.21
C THR A 271 0.06 4.55 11.99
N ILE A 272 -0.15 3.24 12.09
CA ILE A 272 0.73 2.31 12.82
C ILE A 272 2.11 2.30 12.19
N TYR A 273 2.16 2.11 10.85
CA TYR A 273 3.38 2.26 10.08
C TYR A 273 3.11 2.87 8.71
N THR A 274 4.15 3.46 8.14
CA THR A 274 4.23 3.82 6.73
C THR A 274 5.37 3.05 6.10
N SER A 275 5.12 2.33 5.01
CA SER A 275 6.15 1.61 4.24
C SER A 275 6.54 2.37 2.97
N CYS A 276 7.76 2.12 2.53
CA CYS A 276 8.33 2.55 1.26
C CYS A 276 9.27 1.45 0.76
N CYS A 277 8.87 0.68 -0.22
CA CYS A 277 9.73 -0.34 -0.82
C CYS A 277 10.44 0.24 -2.04
N ASN A 278 11.77 0.17 -2.10
CA ASN A 278 12.49 0.29 -3.37
C ASN A 278 12.36 -1.06 -4.09
N ALA A 279 11.35 -1.19 -4.94
CA ALA A 279 11.06 -2.45 -5.62
C ALA A 279 12.10 -2.81 -6.70
N THR A 280 12.83 -1.82 -7.22
CA THR A 280 13.95 -2.05 -8.14
C THR A 280 15.13 -2.74 -7.45
N ARG A 281 15.33 -2.47 -6.15
CA ARG A 281 16.48 -2.96 -5.38
C ARG A 281 16.15 -4.00 -4.33
N GLY A 282 14.88 -4.29 -4.09
CA GLY A 282 14.47 -5.24 -3.06
C GLY A 282 14.68 -4.74 -1.62
N ILE A 283 14.52 -3.44 -1.36
CA ILE A 283 14.72 -2.85 -0.04
C ILE A 283 13.38 -2.36 0.52
N TYR A 284 13.08 -2.73 1.75
CA TYR A 284 11.88 -2.33 2.47
C TYR A 284 12.23 -1.28 3.52
N TYR A 285 11.74 -0.06 3.35
CA TYR A 285 11.85 1.04 4.32
C TYR A 285 10.54 1.24 5.06
N TYR A 286 10.60 1.66 6.34
CA TYR A 286 9.41 1.99 7.11
C TYR A 286 9.68 3.04 8.19
N THR A 287 8.60 3.69 8.63
CA THR A 287 8.49 4.46 9.86
C THR A 287 7.30 3.96 10.66
N THR A 288 7.27 4.19 11.97
CA THR A 288 6.12 3.87 12.83
C THR A 288 5.55 5.14 13.46
N TYR A 289 4.38 5.02 14.11
CA TYR A 289 3.74 6.18 14.75
C TYR A 289 4.66 6.89 15.74
N ASP A 290 5.40 6.15 16.56
CA ASP A 290 6.28 6.71 17.59
C ASP A 290 7.74 6.84 17.14
N ASN A 291 8.16 6.15 16.07
CA ASN A 291 9.50 6.21 15.50
C ASN A 291 9.48 6.80 14.08
N HIS A 292 9.82 8.09 13.99
CA HIS A 292 9.91 8.82 12.71
C HIS A 292 11.22 8.58 11.95
N ARG A 293 12.15 7.79 12.49
CA ARG A 293 13.36 7.41 11.76
C ARG A 293 12.98 6.42 10.67
N ILE A 294 13.51 6.62 9.49
CA ILE A 294 13.39 5.66 8.41
C ILE A 294 14.29 4.47 8.73
N MET A 295 13.67 3.32 8.96
CA MET A 295 14.33 2.03 9.12
C MET A 295 14.33 1.29 7.79
N GLY A 296 15.30 0.41 7.54
CA GLY A 296 15.40 -0.31 6.27
C GLY A 296 15.87 -1.74 6.44
N VAL A 297 15.33 -2.64 5.61
CA VAL A 297 15.75 -4.05 5.49
C VAL A 297 16.00 -4.32 4.00
N ASP A 298 17.20 -4.75 3.67
CA ASP A 298 17.60 -5.14 2.31
C ASP A 298 17.47 -6.66 2.19
N MET A 299 16.56 -7.16 1.33
CA MET A 299 16.37 -8.59 1.14
C MET A 299 17.62 -9.29 0.61
N HIS A 300 18.46 -8.60 -0.16
CA HIS A 300 19.69 -9.17 -0.72
C HIS A 300 20.84 -9.30 0.28
N ALA A 301 20.69 -8.76 1.49
CA ALA A 301 21.62 -9.01 2.59
C ALA A 301 21.38 -10.37 3.29
N GLU A 302 20.28 -11.05 2.95
CA GLU A 302 19.87 -12.32 3.53
C GLU A 302 20.02 -13.49 2.55
N ASP A 303 19.93 -14.73 3.08
CA ASP A 303 19.94 -15.95 2.26
C ASP A 303 18.60 -16.14 1.54
N LEU A 304 18.54 -15.68 0.29
CA LEU A 304 17.34 -15.82 -0.53
C LEU A 304 17.10 -17.23 -1.09
N ASP A 305 18.05 -18.13 -0.95
CA ASP A 305 17.92 -19.55 -1.37
C ASP A 305 17.62 -20.47 -0.16
N GLY A 306 17.38 -19.88 1.02
CA GLY A 306 16.97 -20.57 2.23
C GLY A 306 15.55 -21.16 2.15
N THR A 307 15.14 -21.87 3.19
CA THR A 307 13.83 -22.54 3.31
C THR A 307 12.98 -22.02 4.47
N THR A 308 13.48 -21.04 5.23
CA THR A 308 12.81 -20.49 6.43
C THR A 308 12.65 -18.99 6.30
N LEU A 309 11.56 -18.47 6.88
CA LEU A 309 11.32 -17.03 6.94
C LEU A 309 12.43 -16.31 7.74
N THR A 310 12.81 -15.11 7.29
CA THR A 310 13.63 -14.20 8.07
C THR A 310 12.73 -13.04 8.51
N CYS A 311 12.62 -12.82 9.82
CA CYS A 311 11.69 -11.87 10.42
C CYS A 311 12.42 -10.78 11.19
N TYR A 312 11.98 -9.53 11.02
CA TYR A 312 12.48 -8.35 11.72
C TYR A 312 11.30 -7.62 12.39
N PRO A 313 11.15 -7.71 13.72
CA PRO A 313 10.15 -6.92 14.42
C PRO A 313 10.32 -5.43 14.15
N MET A 314 9.20 -4.70 14.05
CA MET A 314 9.25 -3.25 13.89
C MET A 314 9.95 -2.59 15.08
N ILE A 315 10.80 -1.60 14.80
CA ILE A 315 11.42 -0.75 15.84
C ILE A 315 10.45 0.41 16.09
N GLU A 316 9.66 0.28 17.14
CA GLU A 316 8.62 1.26 17.48
C GLU A 316 9.16 2.39 18.35
N GLU A 317 10.19 2.14 19.19
CA GLU A 317 10.72 3.14 20.10
C GLU A 317 11.34 4.34 19.35
N GLY A 318 10.71 5.49 19.51
CA GLY A 318 11.22 6.76 19.00
C GLY A 318 12.45 7.22 19.79
N GLN A 319 13.49 7.63 19.08
CA GLN A 319 14.69 8.19 19.70
C GLN A 319 14.92 9.62 19.23
N VAL A 320 15.12 10.52 20.18
CA VAL A 320 15.56 11.89 19.91
C VAL A 320 17.08 11.93 19.78
N SER A 321 17.59 12.37 18.62
CA SER A 321 19.02 12.60 18.44
C SER A 321 19.38 14.03 18.89
N TRP A 322 20.05 14.14 20.01
CA TRP A 322 20.48 15.42 20.57
C TRP A 322 21.74 15.93 19.89
N GLN A 323 21.69 17.14 19.29
CA GLN A 323 22.88 17.76 18.65
C GLN A 323 23.85 18.37 19.67
N ASN A 324 23.37 18.67 20.86
CA ASN A 324 24.12 19.36 21.93
C ASN A 324 24.52 18.44 23.10
N GLY A 325 24.60 17.14 22.87
CA GLY A 325 24.98 16.13 23.86
C GLY A 325 23.82 15.27 24.34
N GLN A 326 24.13 14.15 24.99
CA GLN A 326 23.11 13.26 25.60
C GLN A 326 22.60 13.86 26.90
N HIS A 327 21.29 13.79 27.10
CA HIS A 327 20.64 14.03 28.41
C HIS A 327 20.35 12.72 29.11
#